data_1176770e1ecb0136336a3dc35196a951
#
_entry.id   1176770e1ecb0136336a3dc35196a951
#
_cell.length_a   1.000
_cell.length_b   1.000
_cell.length_c   1.000
_cell.angle_alpha   90.00
_cell.angle_beta   90.00
_cell.angle_gamma   90.00
#
_symmetry.space_group_name_H-M   'P 1'
#
loop_
_entity.id
_entity.type
_entity.pdbx_description
1 polymer ?
#
loop_
_entity_poly.entity_id
_entity_poly.type
_entity_poly.pdbx_seq_one_letter_code
_entity_poly.pdbx_strand_id
1 'polypeptide(L)'
;MSWLFFSVATAILWGAAELFYKKGALPNEKYSHLKICVCVGAVMGAHAIFTLLTKDIGYNPINLLVYLPVSLLYIVSMAFSYFGMRFLEESISDPIENTSGAICSLLCVILLKETLTPLSVVAILIIVVGVVGVGYLENNGDTQRKKTLGKKLAIIAFCMPFIYALLDAFGSFVDIFYLDDFASTPLIGVTEDTIEDVANTSYELTFALFALGLFIFMKAKKVKFAPIPQHKDKILAAIFETAGQFTYVYALSGNGVIAAPIISSVCVVSLLLSRIFLKEKLSWKTYTFIAVVIIGILLLAVSEEL
;
A
#
# COMPACT_ATOMS: atom_id res chain seq x y z
N MET A 1 -20.96 0.78 7.71
CA MET A 1 -20.68 0.76 6.23
C MET A 1 -19.71 1.84 5.74
N SER A 2 -19.30 2.81 6.55
CA SER A 2 -18.28 3.80 6.16
C SER A 2 -16.92 3.17 5.80
N TRP A 3 -16.48 2.16 6.55
CA TRP A 3 -15.23 1.44 6.30
C TRP A 3 -15.16 0.78 4.91
N LEU A 4 -16.26 0.23 4.39
CA LEU A 4 -16.30 -0.36 3.04
C LEU A 4 -16.08 0.72 1.96
N PHE A 5 -16.70 1.89 2.12
CA PHE A 5 -16.47 3.02 1.23
C PHE A 5 -14.99 3.43 1.25
N PHE A 6 -14.41 3.55 2.44
CA PHE A 6 -13.00 3.90 2.58
C PHE A 6 -12.08 2.82 2.02
N SER A 7 -12.37 1.52 2.20
CA SER A 7 -11.59 0.42 1.61
C SER A 7 -11.57 0.47 0.09
N VAL A 8 -12.74 0.68 -0.54
CA VAL A 8 -12.84 0.82 -2.01
C VAL A 8 -12.14 2.10 -2.49
N ALA A 9 -12.30 3.21 -1.78
CA ALA A 9 -11.64 4.47 -2.11
C ALA A 9 -10.11 4.31 -2.04
N THR A 10 -9.59 3.64 -1.01
CA THR A 10 -8.17 3.32 -0.86
C THR A 10 -7.67 2.48 -2.04
N ALA A 11 -8.38 1.41 -2.39
CA ALA A 11 -8.00 0.55 -3.51
C ALA A 11 -7.95 1.32 -4.84
N ILE A 12 -8.88 2.26 -5.07
CA ILE A 12 -8.89 3.11 -6.26
C ILE A 12 -7.70 4.09 -6.25
N LEU A 13 -7.46 4.76 -5.13
CA LEU A 13 -6.41 5.76 -5.00
C LEU A 13 -5.02 5.12 -5.12
N TRP A 14 -4.78 4.00 -4.43
CA TRP A 14 -3.52 3.28 -4.52
C TRP A 14 -3.34 2.62 -5.89
N GLY A 15 -4.40 2.10 -6.52
CA GLY A 15 -4.31 1.63 -7.90
C GLY A 15 -3.92 2.74 -8.88
N ALA A 16 -4.37 3.98 -8.65
CA ALA A 16 -3.90 5.14 -9.40
C ALA A 16 -2.43 5.47 -9.08
N ALA A 17 -2.02 5.37 -7.80
CA ALA A 17 -0.63 5.57 -7.41
C ALA A 17 0.31 4.56 -8.11
N GLU A 18 -0.05 3.27 -8.16
CA GLU A 18 0.71 2.22 -8.84
C GLU A 18 0.95 2.53 -10.32
N LEU A 19 -0.09 3.00 -11.04
CA LEU A 19 0.05 3.44 -12.43
C LEU A 19 1.16 4.49 -12.61
N PHE A 20 1.27 5.42 -11.67
CA PHE A 20 2.29 6.48 -11.70
C PHE A 20 3.63 6.02 -11.14
N TYR A 21 3.66 5.11 -10.17
CA TYR A 21 4.90 4.45 -9.73
C TYR A 21 5.57 3.69 -10.86
N LYS A 22 4.81 2.95 -11.65
CA LYS A 22 5.28 2.26 -12.85
C LYS A 22 5.99 3.20 -13.81
N LYS A 23 5.41 4.37 -14.08
CA LYS A 23 6.02 5.40 -14.92
C LYS A 23 7.24 6.06 -14.26
N GLY A 24 7.24 6.18 -12.94
CA GLY A 24 8.27 6.85 -12.15
C GLY A 24 9.49 5.96 -11.81
N ALA A 25 9.32 4.64 -11.68
CA ALA A 25 10.36 3.69 -11.30
C ALA A 25 11.27 3.35 -12.49
N LEU A 26 12.26 4.20 -12.76
CA LEU A 26 13.15 4.06 -13.92
C LEU A 26 14.26 3.03 -13.66
N PRO A 27 14.36 1.92 -14.44
CA PRO A 27 15.39 0.88 -14.26
C PRO A 27 16.82 1.41 -14.37
N ASN A 28 17.03 2.35 -15.30
CA ASN A 28 18.34 2.92 -15.59
C ASN A 28 18.76 4.02 -14.60
N GLU A 29 17.89 4.47 -13.72
CA GLU A 29 18.17 5.47 -12.71
C GLU A 29 18.49 4.79 -11.36
N LYS A 30 19.78 4.75 -10.98
CA LYS A 30 20.29 4.03 -9.80
C LYS A 30 19.50 4.27 -8.51
N TYR A 31 19.02 5.48 -8.28
CA TYR A 31 18.31 5.90 -7.06
C TYR A 31 16.84 6.27 -7.32
N SER A 32 16.23 5.74 -8.39
CA SER A 32 14.85 6.06 -8.75
C SER A 32 13.85 5.74 -7.63
N HIS A 33 13.98 4.57 -7.00
CA HIS A 33 13.16 4.14 -5.85
C HIS A 33 13.29 5.10 -4.65
N LEU A 34 14.50 5.54 -4.31
CA LEU A 34 14.70 6.51 -3.21
C LEU A 34 14.12 7.89 -3.54
N LYS A 35 14.15 8.29 -4.82
CA LYS A 35 13.50 9.54 -5.26
C LYS A 35 11.99 9.44 -5.15
N ILE A 36 11.38 8.28 -5.38
CA ILE A 36 9.96 8.04 -5.13
C ILE A 36 9.68 8.22 -3.63
N CYS A 37 10.42 7.55 -2.74
CA CYS A 37 10.26 7.74 -1.29
C CYS A 37 10.36 9.21 -0.86
N VAL A 38 11.30 9.98 -1.46
CA VAL A 38 11.41 11.42 -1.17
C VAL A 38 10.17 12.20 -1.63
N CYS A 39 9.62 11.89 -2.80
CA CYS A 39 8.39 12.52 -3.26
C CYS A 39 7.20 12.18 -2.36
N VAL A 40 7.04 10.90 -2.01
CA VAL A 40 5.95 10.43 -1.11
C VAL A 40 6.04 11.12 0.25
N GLY A 41 7.20 11.05 0.91
CA GLY A 41 7.35 11.69 2.21
C GLY A 41 7.24 13.22 2.18
N ALA A 42 7.60 13.88 1.06
CA ALA A 42 7.39 15.31 0.92
C ALA A 42 5.89 15.69 0.81
N VAL A 43 5.10 14.91 0.07
CA VAL A 43 3.65 15.14 -0.08
C VAL A 43 2.94 14.78 1.23
N MET A 44 3.25 13.64 1.84
CA MET A 44 2.71 13.23 3.14
C MET A 44 3.04 14.24 4.23
N GLY A 45 4.30 14.71 4.29
CA GLY A 45 4.68 15.74 5.25
C GLY A 45 3.95 17.07 5.05
N ALA A 46 3.68 17.47 3.80
CA ALA A 46 2.87 18.64 3.52
C ALA A 46 1.41 18.45 3.96
N HIS A 47 0.83 17.25 3.78
CA HIS A 47 -0.51 16.92 4.24
C HIS A 47 -0.59 16.88 5.78
N ALA A 48 0.38 16.25 6.45
CA ALA A 48 0.46 16.26 7.91
C ALA A 48 0.51 17.69 8.50
N ILE A 49 1.36 18.55 7.92
CA ILE A 49 1.43 19.97 8.33
C ILE A 49 0.10 20.67 8.08
N PHE A 50 -0.54 20.44 6.93
CA PHE A 50 -1.87 20.99 6.64
C PHE A 50 -2.90 20.53 7.67
N THR A 51 -2.95 19.25 8.03
CA THR A 51 -3.85 18.71 9.06
C THR A 51 -3.60 19.38 10.41
N LEU A 52 -2.34 19.50 10.85
CA LEU A 52 -1.99 20.15 12.11
C LEU A 52 -2.33 21.64 12.16
N LEU A 53 -2.39 22.32 11.02
CA LEU A 53 -2.72 23.75 10.94
C LEU A 53 -4.22 24.01 10.80
N THR A 54 -4.99 23.06 10.28
CA THR A 54 -6.40 23.25 9.94
C THR A 54 -7.37 22.51 10.84
N LYS A 55 -6.91 21.43 11.50
CA LYS A 55 -7.71 20.62 12.42
C LYS A 55 -7.15 20.73 13.83
N ASP A 56 -8.03 20.91 14.80
CA ASP A 56 -7.68 20.83 16.24
C ASP A 56 -7.75 19.37 16.70
N ILE A 57 -6.73 18.59 16.32
CA ILE A 57 -6.66 17.18 16.68
C ILE A 57 -5.95 16.92 18.02
N GLY A 58 -5.54 17.96 18.74
CA GLY A 58 -4.84 17.84 20.03
C GLY A 58 -3.53 17.03 19.92
N TYR A 59 -2.80 17.12 18.79
CA TYR A 59 -1.67 16.26 18.49
C TYR A 59 -0.57 16.30 19.54
N ASN A 60 -0.30 15.16 20.17
CA ASN A 60 0.82 14.99 21.07
C ASN A 60 2.05 14.44 20.29
N PRO A 61 3.19 15.18 20.23
CA PRO A 61 4.37 14.76 19.49
C PRO A 61 4.94 13.38 19.89
N ILE A 62 4.62 12.89 21.09
CA ILE A 62 5.04 11.56 21.55
C ILE A 62 4.41 10.45 20.68
N ASN A 63 3.25 10.72 20.06
CA ASN A 63 2.58 9.79 19.16
C ASN A 63 3.44 9.46 17.93
N LEU A 64 4.38 10.32 17.56
CA LEU A 64 5.38 10.00 16.54
C LEU A 64 6.22 8.77 16.92
N LEU A 65 6.57 8.65 18.20
CA LEU A 65 7.33 7.50 18.70
C LEU A 65 6.43 6.30 19.01
N VAL A 66 5.22 6.55 19.52
CA VAL A 66 4.25 5.50 19.80
C VAL A 66 3.84 4.79 18.53
N TYR A 67 3.57 5.55 17.44
CA TYR A 67 3.17 4.99 16.15
C TYR A 67 4.33 4.56 15.25
N LEU A 68 5.58 4.75 15.71
CA LEU A 68 6.79 4.42 14.95
C LEU A 68 6.86 2.95 14.48
N PRO A 69 6.44 1.93 15.25
CA PRO A 69 6.44 0.55 14.78
C PRO A 69 5.60 0.35 13.52
N VAL A 70 4.37 0.89 13.47
CA VAL A 70 3.49 0.87 12.30
C VAL A 70 4.16 1.59 11.13
N SER A 71 4.60 2.83 11.36
CA SER A 71 5.20 3.67 10.32
C SER A 71 6.44 3.02 9.70
N LEU A 72 7.32 2.43 10.51
CA LEU A 72 8.54 1.80 9.99
C LEU A 72 8.25 0.54 9.17
N LEU A 73 7.28 -0.28 9.59
CA LEU A 73 6.89 -1.47 8.84
C LEU A 73 6.42 -1.09 7.43
N TYR A 74 5.54 -0.10 7.31
CA TYR A 74 5.06 0.37 6.02
C TYR A 74 6.14 1.08 5.18
N ILE A 75 6.91 2.00 5.77
CA ILE A 75 7.92 2.76 5.04
C ILE A 75 9.00 1.83 4.48
N VAL A 76 9.41 0.84 5.28
CA VAL A 76 10.43 -0.13 4.86
C VAL A 76 9.86 -1.08 3.81
N SER A 77 8.61 -1.56 3.96
CA SER A 77 7.95 -2.39 2.94
C SER A 77 7.88 -1.66 1.60
N MET A 78 7.39 -0.43 1.57
CA MET A 78 7.31 0.40 0.36
C MET A 78 8.68 0.64 -0.29
N ALA A 79 9.73 0.85 0.51
CA ALA A 79 11.08 1.01 -0.03
C ALA A 79 11.56 -0.26 -0.76
N PHE A 80 11.20 -1.46 -0.27
CA PHE A 80 11.48 -2.72 -0.94
C PHE A 80 10.65 -2.89 -2.21
N SER A 81 9.37 -2.59 -2.19
CA SER A 81 8.51 -2.61 -3.38
C SER A 81 9.04 -1.69 -4.47
N TYR A 82 9.31 -0.41 -4.16
CA TYR A 82 9.87 0.54 -5.13
C TYR A 82 11.24 0.11 -5.68
N PHE A 83 12.03 -0.61 -4.89
CA PHE A 83 13.26 -1.22 -5.40
C PHE A 83 12.95 -2.38 -6.36
N GLY A 84 12.02 -3.26 -6.01
CA GLY A 84 11.58 -4.40 -6.82
C GLY A 84 11.03 -3.96 -8.17
N MET A 85 10.16 -2.96 -8.20
CA MET A 85 9.53 -2.39 -9.41
C MET A 85 10.52 -1.92 -10.48
N ARG A 86 11.78 -1.68 -10.13
CA ARG A 86 12.83 -1.34 -11.11
C ARG A 86 13.26 -2.53 -11.95
N PHE A 87 13.09 -3.74 -11.47
CA PHE A 87 13.68 -4.95 -12.03
C PHE A 87 12.67 -6.06 -12.31
N LEU A 88 11.55 -6.06 -11.61
CA LEU A 88 10.46 -7.01 -11.82
C LEU A 88 9.35 -6.38 -12.67
N GLU A 89 8.64 -7.24 -13.35
CA GLU A 89 7.35 -6.91 -13.92
C GLU A 89 6.31 -6.85 -12.79
N GLU A 90 5.40 -5.88 -12.86
CA GLU A 90 4.31 -5.75 -11.90
C GLU A 90 3.46 -7.03 -11.85
N SER A 91 3.22 -7.63 -13.00
CA SER A 91 2.54 -8.92 -13.11
C SER A 91 3.11 -10.05 -12.25
N ILE A 92 4.34 -9.89 -11.77
CA ILE A 92 4.97 -10.84 -10.83
C ILE A 92 4.93 -10.30 -9.40
N SER A 93 5.23 -9.00 -9.20
CA SER A 93 5.33 -8.42 -7.86
C SER A 93 3.96 -8.18 -7.23
N ASP A 94 3.03 -7.57 -7.97
CA ASP A 94 1.74 -7.16 -7.42
C ASP A 94 0.92 -8.30 -6.80
N PRO A 95 0.78 -9.49 -7.45
CA PRO A 95 0.01 -10.56 -6.81
C PRO A 95 0.65 -11.09 -5.52
N ILE A 96 1.99 -11.05 -5.43
CA ILE A 96 2.68 -11.45 -4.21
C ILE A 96 2.49 -10.39 -3.13
N GLU A 97 2.70 -9.13 -3.47
CA GLU A 97 2.53 -8.00 -2.57
C GLU A 97 1.10 -7.92 -2.03
N ASN A 98 0.11 -8.10 -2.90
CA ASN A 98 -1.31 -8.07 -2.54
C ASN A 98 -1.80 -9.30 -1.73
N THR A 99 -0.96 -10.27 -1.41
CA THR A 99 -1.29 -11.30 -0.41
C THR A 99 -1.22 -10.77 1.03
N SER A 100 -0.65 -9.58 1.25
CA SER A 100 -0.47 -8.97 2.58
C SER A 100 -1.78 -8.84 3.34
N GLY A 101 -2.88 -8.43 2.70
CA GLY A 101 -4.18 -8.32 3.36
C GLY A 101 -4.74 -9.64 3.88
N ALA A 102 -4.56 -10.74 3.13
CA ALA A 102 -4.97 -12.06 3.61
C ALA A 102 -4.08 -12.55 4.78
N ILE A 103 -2.78 -12.25 4.73
CA ILE A 103 -1.86 -12.54 5.83
C ILE A 103 -2.24 -11.70 7.07
N CYS A 104 -2.58 -10.43 6.88
CA CYS A 104 -3.06 -9.54 7.94
C CYS A 104 -4.32 -10.09 8.62
N SER A 105 -5.35 -10.46 7.84
CA SER A 105 -6.56 -11.08 8.39
C SER A 105 -6.26 -12.35 9.17
N LEU A 106 -5.34 -13.19 8.69
CA LEU A 106 -4.92 -14.38 9.42
C LEU A 106 -4.23 -14.04 10.75
N LEU A 107 -3.38 -12.99 10.76
CA LEU A 107 -2.75 -12.51 11.99
C LEU A 107 -3.80 -11.99 12.99
N CYS A 108 -4.81 -11.23 12.54
CA CYS A 108 -5.89 -10.76 13.39
C CYS A 108 -6.68 -11.92 14.02
N VAL A 109 -7.04 -12.93 13.22
CA VAL A 109 -7.73 -14.13 13.74
C VAL A 109 -6.90 -14.87 14.78
N ILE A 110 -5.60 -15.04 14.55
CA ILE A 110 -4.74 -15.81 15.45
C ILE A 110 -4.37 -15.02 16.71
N LEU A 111 -4.00 -13.74 16.55
CA LEU A 111 -3.38 -12.94 17.62
C LEU A 111 -4.41 -12.08 18.36
N LEU A 112 -5.35 -11.44 17.66
CA LEU A 112 -6.43 -10.65 18.26
C LEU A 112 -7.65 -11.52 18.62
N LYS A 113 -7.68 -12.79 18.17
CA LYS A 113 -8.80 -13.73 18.34
C LYS A 113 -10.08 -13.23 17.67
N GLU A 114 -9.92 -12.45 16.62
CA GLU A 114 -11.04 -12.04 15.79
C GLU A 114 -11.76 -13.24 15.19
N THR A 115 -13.07 -13.14 15.05
CA THR A 115 -13.89 -14.20 14.48
C THR A 115 -14.36 -13.82 13.09
N LEU A 116 -13.97 -14.60 12.11
CA LEU A 116 -14.51 -14.47 10.75
C LEU A 116 -15.68 -15.43 10.55
N THR A 117 -16.73 -14.97 9.89
CA THR A 117 -17.80 -15.87 9.46
C THR A 117 -17.27 -16.86 8.41
N PRO A 118 -17.85 -18.05 8.26
CA PRO A 118 -17.45 -18.96 7.18
C PRO A 118 -17.53 -18.32 5.79
N LEU A 119 -18.49 -17.40 5.60
CA LEU A 119 -18.67 -16.67 4.35
C LEU A 119 -17.51 -15.68 4.12
N SER A 120 -17.07 -14.98 5.17
CA SER A 120 -15.90 -14.08 5.09
C SER A 120 -14.63 -14.83 4.72
N VAL A 121 -14.41 -16.00 5.33
CA VAL A 121 -13.23 -16.86 5.00
C VAL A 121 -13.27 -17.27 3.52
N VAL A 122 -14.42 -17.73 3.03
CA VAL A 122 -14.57 -18.12 1.61
C VAL A 122 -14.35 -16.92 0.70
N ALA A 123 -14.88 -15.75 1.04
CA ALA A 123 -14.72 -14.52 0.26
C ALA A 123 -13.26 -14.07 0.18
N ILE A 124 -12.52 -14.10 1.29
CA ILE A 124 -11.07 -13.81 1.34
C ILE A 124 -10.30 -14.77 0.43
N LEU A 125 -10.59 -16.07 0.50
CA LEU A 125 -9.95 -17.07 -0.37
C LEU A 125 -10.25 -16.81 -1.85
N ILE A 126 -11.46 -16.41 -2.20
CA ILE A 126 -11.85 -16.04 -3.55
C ILE A 126 -11.03 -14.81 -4.03
N ILE A 127 -10.88 -13.78 -3.20
CA ILE A 127 -10.05 -12.60 -3.51
C ILE A 127 -8.60 -13.03 -3.77
N VAL A 128 -8.01 -13.80 -2.86
CA VAL A 128 -6.61 -14.27 -2.99
C VAL A 128 -6.42 -15.08 -4.28
N VAL A 129 -7.32 -16.02 -4.58
CA VAL A 129 -7.27 -16.82 -5.81
C VAL A 129 -7.39 -15.91 -7.04
N GLY A 130 -8.28 -14.94 -7.00
CA GLY A 130 -8.45 -13.97 -8.07
C GLY A 130 -7.20 -13.12 -8.31
N VAL A 131 -6.61 -12.55 -7.24
CA VAL A 131 -5.39 -11.73 -7.27
C VAL A 131 -4.20 -12.52 -7.81
N VAL A 132 -3.95 -13.72 -7.24
CA VAL A 132 -2.87 -14.61 -7.70
C VAL A 132 -3.09 -15.06 -9.15
N GLY A 133 -4.35 -15.32 -9.53
CA GLY A 133 -4.71 -15.70 -10.89
C GLY A 133 -4.44 -14.60 -11.92
N VAL A 134 -4.75 -13.34 -11.58
CA VAL A 134 -4.40 -12.18 -12.41
C VAL A 134 -2.89 -12.15 -12.65
N GLY A 135 -2.08 -12.20 -11.61
CA GLY A 135 -0.64 -12.13 -11.74
C GLY A 135 -0.02 -13.30 -12.48
N TYR A 136 -0.55 -14.52 -12.29
CA TYR A 136 -0.07 -15.68 -13.04
C TYR A 136 -0.28 -15.53 -14.56
N LEU A 137 -1.39 -14.92 -14.97
CA LEU A 137 -1.67 -14.70 -16.40
C LEU A 137 -0.81 -13.59 -17.00
N GLU A 138 -0.58 -12.52 -16.28
CA GLU A 138 0.25 -11.40 -16.73
C GLU A 138 1.72 -11.83 -16.88
N ASN A 139 2.24 -12.69 -16.00
CA ASN A 139 3.63 -13.20 -16.05
C ASN A 139 3.97 -13.99 -17.32
N ASN A 140 3.00 -14.57 -18.01
CA ASN A 140 3.24 -15.36 -19.22
C ASN A 140 3.51 -14.52 -20.48
N GLY A 141 3.41 -13.18 -20.39
CA GLY A 141 3.52 -12.28 -21.55
C GLY A 141 4.91 -11.81 -21.93
N ASP A 142 5.92 -11.84 -21.02
CA ASP A 142 7.19 -11.15 -21.28
C ASP A 142 8.46 -11.99 -20.96
N THR A 143 8.96 -12.66 -22.01
CA THR A 143 10.15 -13.52 -21.93
C THR A 143 11.47 -12.76 -22.18
N GLN A 144 11.44 -11.49 -22.58
CA GLN A 144 12.66 -10.78 -23.04
C GLN A 144 13.45 -10.09 -21.92
N ARG A 145 12.82 -9.65 -20.83
CA ARG A 145 13.50 -8.96 -19.72
C ARG A 145 14.41 -9.88 -18.86
N LYS A 146 14.09 -11.17 -18.78
CA LYS A 146 14.83 -12.14 -17.94
C LYS A 146 16.30 -12.34 -18.30
N LYS A 147 16.74 -11.94 -19.49
CA LYS A 147 18.12 -12.20 -19.99
C LYS A 147 19.15 -11.14 -19.62
N THR A 148 18.75 -9.96 -19.13
CA THR A 148 19.67 -8.82 -18.93
C THR A 148 20.11 -8.58 -17.48
N LEU A 149 19.42 -9.16 -16.49
CA LEU A 149 19.83 -9.04 -15.08
C LEU A 149 20.83 -10.12 -14.70
N GLY A 150 21.92 -9.74 -14.03
CA GLY A 150 22.83 -10.73 -13.45
C GLY A 150 22.10 -11.57 -12.39
N LYS A 151 22.39 -12.89 -12.32
CA LYS A 151 21.70 -13.89 -11.47
C LYS A 151 21.47 -13.42 -10.02
N LYS A 152 22.46 -12.77 -9.40
CA LYS A 152 22.37 -12.26 -8.02
C LYS A 152 21.31 -11.18 -7.87
N LEU A 153 21.27 -10.20 -8.79
CA LEU A 153 20.31 -9.11 -8.75
C LEU A 153 18.88 -9.59 -9.04
N ALA A 154 18.75 -10.58 -9.93
CA ALA A 154 17.44 -11.19 -10.23
C ALA A 154 16.85 -11.91 -9.00
N ILE A 155 17.67 -12.64 -8.23
CA ILE A 155 17.23 -13.29 -6.99
C ILE A 155 16.83 -12.23 -5.94
N ILE A 156 17.68 -11.21 -5.74
CA ILE A 156 17.37 -10.13 -4.80
C ILE A 156 16.04 -9.46 -5.17
N ALA A 157 15.87 -9.05 -6.43
CA ALA A 157 14.65 -8.43 -6.89
C ALA A 157 13.42 -9.33 -6.66
N PHE A 158 13.53 -10.62 -6.97
CA PHE A 158 12.45 -11.60 -6.77
C PHE A 158 12.04 -11.78 -5.30
N CYS A 159 12.95 -11.59 -4.35
CA CYS A 159 12.64 -11.66 -2.92
C CYS A 159 11.90 -10.41 -2.39
N MET A 160 11.99 -9.27 -3.10
CA MET A 160 11.42 -8.01 -2.60
C MET A 160 9.92 -8.04 -2.37
N PRO A 161 9.07 -8.56 -3.29
CA PRO A 161 7.62 -8.63 -3.07
C PRO A 161 7.23 -9.47 -1.85
N PHE A 162 7.96 -10.55 -1.56
CA PHE A 162 7.69 -11.38 -0.37
C PHE A 162 8.03 -10.63 0.92
N ILE A 163 9.15 -9.89 0.93
CA ILE A 163 9.53 -9.05 2.07
C ILE A 163 8.51 -7.95 2.26
N TYR A 164 8.07 -7.31 1.17
CA TYR A 164 6.98 -6.33 1.20
C TYR A 164 5.73 -6.96 1.85
N ALA A 165 5.22 -8.05 1.28
CA ALA A 165 3.97 -8.67 1.74
C ALA A 165 3.98 -9.01 3.24
N LEU A 166 5.10 -9.50 3.75
CA LEU A 166 5.24 -9.79 5.18
C LEU A 166 5.27 -8.51 6.03
N LEU A 167 6.10 -7.53 5.66
CA LEU A 167 6.21 -6.29 6.43
C LEU A 167 4.92 -5.47 6.40
N ASP A 168 4.26 -5.41 5.25
CA ASP A 168 2.99 -4.73 5.06
C ASP A 168 1.87 -5.40 5.86
N ALA A 169 1.79 -6.74 5.84
CA ALA A 169 0.83 -7.50 6.64
C ALA A 169 1.04 -7.26 8.14
N PHE A 170 2.28 -7.25 8.62
CA PHE A 170 2.57 -6.91 10.01
C PHE A 170 2.27 -5.44 10.32
N GLY A 171 2.54 -4.53 9.38
CA GLY A 171 2.18 -3.11 9.51
C GLY A 171 0.68 -2.93 9.68
N SER A 172 -0.10 -3.54 8.78
CA SER A 172 -1.57 -3.52 8.82
C SER A 172 -2.12 -4.15 10.10
N PHE A 173 -1.55 -5.28 10.54
CA PHE A 173 -1.93 -5.92 11.78
C PHE A 173 -1.70 -5.02 13.00
N VAL A 174 -0.53 -4.40 13.11
CA VAL A 174 -0.22 -3.49 14.24
C VAL A 174 -1.07 -2.22 14.15
N ASP A 175 -1.36 -1.76 12.94
CA ASP A 175 -2.23 -0.60 12.70
C ASP A 175 -3.67 -0.89 13.17
N ILE A 176 -4.23 -2.04 12.79
CA ILE A 176 -5.53 -2.50 13.30
C ILE A 176 -5.53 -2.58 14.82
N PHE A 177 -4.50 -3.19 15.42
CA PHE A 177 -4.37 -3.26 16.87
C PHE A 177 -4.36 -1.90 17.57
N TYR A 178 -3.89 -0.84 16.89
CA TYR A 178 -3.89 0.53 17.42
C TYR A 178 -5.23 1.25 17.25
N LEU A 179 -6.01 0.87 16.25
CA LEU A 179 -7.20 1.63 15.80
C LEU A 179 -8.53 0.92 16.11
N ASP A 180 -8.52 -0.41 16.28
CA ASP A 180 -9.74 -1.21 16.38
C ASP A 180 -10.53 -0.96 17.66
N ASP A 181 -9.85 -0.81 18.80
CA ASP A 181 -10.48 -0.53 20.09
C ASP A 181 -9.88 0.74 20.72
N PHE A 182 -10.67 1.80 20.71
CA PHE A 182 -10.29 3.09 21.31
C PHE A 182 -9.86 2.96 22.78
N ALA A 183 -10.48 2.05 23.56
CA ALA A 183 -10.16 1.89 24.97
C ALA A 183 -8.76 1.29 25.20
N SER A 184 -8.24 0.55 24.25
CA SER A 184 -6.94 -0.13 24.32
C SER A 184 -5.84 0.51 23.46
N THR A 185 -6.16 1.58 22.73
CA THR A 185 -5.18 2.25 21.87
C THR A 185 -3.96 2.75 22.66
N PRO A 186 -2.73 2.53 22.17
CA PRO A 186 -1.54 3.09 22.80
C PRO A 186 -1.33 4.58 22.49
N LEU A 187 -2.10 5.19 21.58
CA LEU A 187 -2.00 6.60 21.22
C LEU A 187 -2.39 7.49 22.40
N ILE A 188 -1.67 8.59 22.59
CA ILE A 188 -1.80 9.46 23.77
C ILE A 188 -2.56 10.73 23.42
N GLY A 189 -3.58 11.04 24.23
CA GLY A 189 -4.36 12.29 24.10
C GLY A 189 -5.31 12.31 22.92
N VAL A 190 -5.68 11.14 22.38
CA VAL A 190 -6.66 10.99 21.32
C VAL A 190 -8.08 10.90 21.86
N THR A 191 -9.05 11.17 21.01
CA THR A 191 -10.47 10.91 21.19
C THR A 191 -10.98 10.00 20.09
N GLU A 192 -12.19 9.45 20.20
CA GLU A 192 -12.82 8.67 19.13
C GLU A 192 -12.89 9.43 17.80
N ASP A 193 -13.01 10.77 17.84
CA ASP A 193 -13.08 11.62 16.64
C ASP A 193 -11.71 11.98 16.06
N THR A 194 -10.60 11.74 16.78
CA THR A 194 -9.26 12.21 16.40
C THR A 194 -8.22 11.11 16.24
N ILE A 195 -8.55 9.87 16.62
CA ILE A 195 -7.60 8.76 16.63
C ILE A 195 -7.01 8.48 15.23
N GLU A 196 -7.84 8.47 14.19
CA GLU A 196 -7.41 8.24 12.82
C GLU A 196 -6.54 9.40 12.30
N ASP A 197 -6.95 10.64 12.56
CA ASP A 197 -6.18 11.82 12.15
C ASP A 197 -4.81 11.86 12.86
N VAL A 198 -4.73 11.48 14.14
CA VAL A 198 -3.48 11.43 14.90
C VAL A 198 -2.58 10.28 14.40
N ALA A 199 -3.14 9.10 14.15
CA ALA A 199 -2.43 7.96 13.58
C ALA A 199 -1.85 8.31 12.20
N ASN A 200 -2.70 8.82 11.30
CA ASN A 200 -2.29 9.23 9.95
C ASN A 200 -1.23 10.32 9.98
N THR A 201 -1.40 11.36 10.82
CA THR A 201 -0.42 12.44 10.97
C THR A 201 0.92 11.90 11.48
N SER A 202 0.91 10.95 12.42
CA SER A 202 2.14 10.33 12.96
C SER A 202 2.87 9.52 11.89
N TYR A 203 2.14 8.76 11.07
CA TYR A 203 2.69 8.04 9.93
C TYR A 203 3.33 8.98 8.90
N GLU A 204 2.58 9.99 8.47
CA GLU A 204 3.02 10.95 7.46
C GLU A 204 4.24 11.76 7.89
N LEU A 205 4.29 12.22 9.16
CA LEU A 205 5.45 12.90 9.72
C LEU A 205 6.67 11.97 9.79
N THR A 206 6.48 10.70 10.16
CA THR A 206 7.57 9.71 10.16
C THR A 206 8.11 9.50 8.75
N PHE A 207 7.22 9.39 7.76
CA PHE A 207 7.63 9.25 6.37
C PHE A 207 8.38 10.51 5.86
N ALA A 208 7.92 11.70 6.25
CA ALA A 208 8.60 12.95 5.92
C ALA A 208 10.02 13.00 6.51
N LEU A 209 10.21 12.59 7.75
CA LEU A 209 11.53 12.50 8.38
C LEU A 209 12.43 11.48 7.69
N PHE A 210 11.90 10.31 7.34
CA PHE A 210 12.61 9.30 6.57
C PHE A 210 13.02 9.84 5.19
N ALA A 211 12.10 10.49 4.49
CA ALA A 211 12.36 11.11 3.18
C ALA A 211 13.42 12.22 3.26
N LEU A 212 13.40 13.03 4.32
CA LEU A 212 14.44 14.04 4.57
C LEU A 212 15.81 13.37 4.76
N GLY A 213 15.89 12.29 5.54
CA GLY A 213 17.11 11.50 5.70
C GLY A 213 17.62 10.93 4.38
N LEU A 214 16.73 10.37 3.55
CA LEU A 214 17.07 9.89 2.21
C LEU A 214 17.54 11.02 1.28
N PHE A 215 16.91 12.18 1.34
CA PHE A 215 17.32 13.34 0.55
C PHE A 215 18.74 13.80 0.93
N ILE A 216 19.03 13.92 2.23
CA ILE A 216 20.36 14.26 2.76
C ILE A 216 21.40 13.21 2.31
N PHE A 217 21.07 11.91 2.46
CA PHE A 217 21.94 10.82 1.98
C PHE A 217 22.25 10.93 0.49
N MET A 218 21.23 11.17 -0.35
CA MET A 218 21.43 11.30 -1.78
C MET A 218 22.25 12.55 -2.13
N LYS A 219 22.07 13.67 -1.43
CA LYS A 219 22.91 14.86 -1.59
C LYS A 219 24.37 14.60 -1.22
N ALA A 220 24.61 13.89 -0.11
CA ALA A 220 25.96 13.47 0.29
C ALA A 220 26.62 12.55 -0.75
N LYS A 221 25.83 11.70 -1.43
CA LYS A 221 26.27 10.86 -2.56
C LYS A 221 26.36 11.62 -3.90
N LYS A 222 26.15 12.94 -3.90
CA LYS A 222 26.17 13.81 -5.10
C LYS A 222 25.19 13.37 -6.20
N VAL A 223 24.07 12.76 -5.80
CA VAL A 223 23.00 12.36 -6.73
C VAL A 223 22.36 13.64 -7.29
N LYS A 224 22.28 13.71 -8.62
CA LYS A 224 21.61 14.82 -9.30
C LYS A 224 20.09 14.63 -9.25
N PHE A 225 19.39 15.67 -8.83
CA PHE A 225 17.94 15.77 -8.97
C PHE A 225 17.63 16.57 -10.23
N ALA A 226 16.78 16.03 -11.07
CA ALA A 226 16.25 16.75 -12.21
C ALA A 226 15.30 17.87 -11.76
N PRO A 227 14.97 18.83 -12.62
CA PRO A 227 13.91 19.81 -12.34
C PRO A 227 12.57 19.13 -12.02
N ILE A 228 11.76 19.77 -11.17
CA ILE A 228 10.46 19.24 -10.68
C ILE A 228 9.57 18.67 -11.80
N PRO A 229 9.41 19.30 -12.98
CA PRO A 229 8.57 18.75 -14.04
C PRO A 229 8.95 17.35 -14.54
N GLN A 230 10.23 16.96 -14.39
CA GLN A 230 10.69 15.60 -14.75
C GLN A 230 10.36 14.55 -13.69
N HIS A 231 9.92 14.96 -12.51
CA HIS A 231 9.45 14.09 -11.42
C HIS A 231 7.92 14.00 -11.34
N LYS A 232 7.19 14.51 -12.35
CA LYS A 232 5.72 14.60 -12.34
C LYS A 232 5.03 13.28 -12.00
N ASP A 233 5.50 12.16 -12.58
CA ASP A 233 4.89 10.86 -12.32
C ASP A 233 5.13 10.40 -10.88
N LYS A 234 6.34 10.64 -10.31
CA LYS A 234 6.64 10.37 -8.91
C LYS A 234 5.80 11.23 -7.95
N ILE A 235 5.54 12.49 -8.32
CA ILE A 235 4.73 13.43 -7.53
C ILE A 235 3.25 13.05 -7.61
N LEU A 236 2.74 12.70 -8.79
CA LEU A 236 1.35 12.23 -8.94
C LEU A 236 1.13 10.94 -8.17
N ALA A 237 2.07 9.98 -8.24
CA ALA A 237 2.02 8.79 -7.42
C ALA A 237 1.95 9.14 -5.93
N ALA A 238 2.81 10.05 -5.46
CA ALA A 238 2.82 10.50 -4.07
C ALA A 238 1.51 11.16 -3.62
N ILE A 239 0.85 11.92 -4.49
CA ILE A 239 -0.45 12.53 -4.20
C ILE A 239 -1.53 11.47 -4.04
N PHE A 240 -1.62 10.50 -4.96
CA PHE A 240 -2.58 9.40 -4.87
C PHE A 240 -2.27 8.48 -3.70
N GLU A 241 -1.00 8.22 -3.41
CA GLU A 241 -0.56 7.46 -2.25
C GLU A 241 -1.01 8.11 -0.94
N THR A 242 -0.76 9.41 -0.77
CA THR A 242 -1.16 10.17 0.42
C THR A 242 -2.68 10.19 0.60
N ALA A 243 -3.43 10.39 -0.48
CA ALA A 243 -4.89 10.35 -0.43
C ALA A 243 -5.42 8.94 -0.10
N GLY A 244 -4.77 7.89 -0.65
CA GLY A 244 -5.08 6.51 -0.32
C GLY A 244 -4.77 6.16 1.13
N GLN A 245 -3.63 6.61 1.65
CA GLN A 245 -3.24 6.42 3.05
C GLN A 245 -4.25 7.06 4.01
N PHE A 246 -4.71 8.26 3.70
CA PHE A 246 -5.75 8.91 4.50
C PHE A 246 -7.03 8.05 4.58
N THR A 247 -7.53 7.54 3.45
CA THR A 247 -8.73 6.68 3.44
C THR A 247 -8.48 5.31 4.06
N TYR A 248 -7.25 4.80 3.98
CA TYR A 248 -6.83 3.52 4.53
C TYR A 248 -6.98 3.46 6.06
N VAL A 249 -6.53 4.48 6.77
CA VAL A 249 -6.63 4.53 8.24
C VAL A 249 -8.09 4.45 8.69
N TYR A 250 -9.01 5.18 8.02
CA TYR A 250 -10.44 5.10 8.30
C TYR A 250 -11.08 3.76 7.90
N ALA A 251 -10.51 3.06 6.93
CA ALA A 251 -10.98 1.71 6.60
C ALA A 251 -10.59 0.71 7.69
N LEU A 252 -9.34 0.80 8.20
CA LEU A 252 -8.84 -0.11 9.21
C LEU A 252 -9.50 0.08 10.58
N SER A 253 -9.73 1.34 11.00
CA SER A 253 -10.41 1.62 12.27
C SER A 253 -11.85 1.14 12.29
N GLY A 254 -12.49 1.04 11.12
CA GLY A 254 -13.88 0.62 11.02
C GLY A 254 -14.10 -0.90 11.02
N ASN A 255 -13.28 -1.66 10.30
CA ASN A 255 -13.26 -3.13 10.29
C ASN A 255 -11.98 -3.61 9.55
N GLY A 256 -10.85 -3.53 10.22
CA GLY A 256 -9.55 -3.79 9.61
C GLY A 256 -9.38 -5.21 9.07
N VAL A 257 -9.93 -6.22 9.77
CA VAL A 257 -9.82 -7.63 9.39
C VAL A 257 -10.39 -7.92 8.00
N ILE A 258 -11.47 -7.22 7.63
CA ILE A 258 -12.14 -7.36 6.33
C ILE A 258 -11.68 -6.30 5.33
N ALA A 259 -11.38 -5.09 5.80
CA ALA A 259 -10.88 -4.01 4.96
C ALA A 259 -9.56 -4.38 4.27
N ALA A 260 -8.61 -5.00 4.99
CA ALA A 260 -7.30 -5.34 4.46
C ALA A 260 -7.35 -6.24 3.20
N PRO A 261 -8.10 -7.36 3.15
CA PRO A 261 -8.26 -8.15 1.92
C PRO A 261 -8.91 -7.40 0.76
N ILE A 262 -9.86 -6.49 1.05
CA ILE A 262 -10.50 -5.67 0.01
C ILE A 262 -9.47 -4.71 -0.59
N ILE A 263 -8.71 -4.03 0.25
CA ILE A 263 -7.67 -3.09 -0.16
C ILE A 263 -6.58 -3.83 -0.96
N SER A 264 -6.21 -5.05 -0.57
CA SER A 264 -5.28 -5.89 -1.32
C SER A 264 -5.73 -6.25 -2.75
N SER A 265 -6.95 -5.90 -3.15
CA SER A 265 -7.38 -5.99 -4.55
C SER A 265 -6.94 -4.81 -5.43
N VAL A 266 -6.09 -3.93 -4.92
CA VAL A 266 -5.55 -2.74 -5.62
C VAL A 266 -4.97 -3.06 -7.00
N CYS A 267 -4.33 -4.23 -7.17
CA CYS A 267 -3.80 -4.67 -8.46
C CYS A 267 -4.88 -4.78 -9.57
N VAL A 268 -6.12 -5.11 -9.20
CA VAL A 268 -7.24 -5.14 -10.16
C VAL A 268 -7.54 -3.73 -10.67
N VAL A 269 -7.54 -2.75 -9.78
CA VAL A 269 -7.74 -1.33 -10.14
C VAL A 269 -6.59 -0.83 -11.00
N SER A 270 -5.35 -1.12 -10.60
CA SER A 270 -4.13 -0.75 -11.34
C SER A 270 -4.17 -1.29 -12.78
N LEU A 271 -4.53 -2.57 -12.97
CA LEU A 271 -4.69 -3.17 -14.31
C LEU A 271 -5.78 -2.51 -15.13
N LEU A 272 -6.95 -2.24 -14.54
CA LEU A 272 -8.04 -1.54 -15.24
C LEU A 272 -7.62 -0.13 -15.67
N LEU A 273 -6.93 0.61 -14.80
CA LEU A 273 -6.40 1.92 -15.12
C LEU A 273 -5.31 1.84 -16.20
N SER A 274 -4.41 0.86 -16.15
CA SER A 274 -3.42 0.61 -17.19
C SER A 274 -4.07 0.28 -18.53
N ARG A 275 -5.16 -0.49 -18.53
CA ARG A 275 -5.96 -0.75 -19.73
C ARG A 275 -6.53 0.53 -20.34
N ILE A 276 -7.06 1.42 -19.51
CA ILE A 276 -7.70 2.66 -19.97
C ILE A 276 -6.64 3.69 -20.42
N PHE A 277 -5.65 3.96 -19.59
CA PHE A 277 -4.70 5.06 -19.79
C PHE A 277 -3.48 4.68 -20.61
N LEU A 278 -2.99 3.44 -20.48
CA LEU A 278 -1.84 2.94 -21.26
C LEU A 278 -2.26 2.14 -22.49
N LYS A 279 -3.57 1.89 -22.66
CA LYS A 279 -4.15 1.10 -23.77
C LYS A 279 -3.57 -0.32 -23.83
N GLU A 280 -3.17 -0.88 -22.71
CA GLU A 280 -2.71 -2.25 -22.59
C GLU A 280 -3.86 -3.21 -22.93
N LYS A 281 -3.54 -4.34 -23.57
CA LYS A 281 -4.54 -5.34 -23.94
C LYS A 281 -4.59 -6.42 -22.86
N LEU A 282 -5.68 -6.48 -22.11
CA LEU A 282 -5.93 -7.56 -21.17
C LEU A 282 -6.52 -8.78 -21.87
N SER A 283 -6.12 -9.97 -21.46
CA SER A 283 -6.69 -11.22 -21.98
C SER A 283 -8.10 -11.45 -21.43
N TRP A 284 -8.91 -12.25 -22.14
CA TRP A 284 -10.22 -12.67 -21.60
C TRP A 284 -10.10 -13.38 -20.25
N LYS A 285 -9.06 -14.18 -20.07
CA LYS A 285 -8.78 -14.86 -18.80
C LYS A 285 -8.48 -13.90 -17.67
N THR A 286 -7.79 -12.81 -17.94
CA THR A 286 -7.54 -11.73 -16.95
C THR A 286 -8.85 -11.11 -16.48
N TYR A 287 -9.78 -10.81 -17.41
CA TYR A 287 -11.11 -10.31 -17.03
C TYR A 287 -11.91 -11.31 -16.18
N THR A 288 -11.76 -12.63 -16.41
CA THR A 288 -12.39 -13.64 -15.56
C THR A 288 -11.88 -13.56 -14.12
N PHE A 289 -10.57 -13.46 -13.91
CA PHE A 289 -10.01 -13.33 -12.56
C PHE A 289 -10.36 -11.98 -11.90
N ILE A 290 -10.41 -10.89 -12.66
CA ILE A 290 -10.94 -9.60 -12.19
C ILE A 290 -12.38 -9.76 -11.68
N ALA A 291 -13.24 -10.44 -12.43
CA ALA A 291 -14.60 -10.71 -12.00
C ALA A 291 -14.66 -11.57 -10.72
N VAL A 292 -13.78 -12.57 -10.59
CA VAL A 292 -13.64 -13.38 -9.36
C VAL A 292 -13.29 -12.51 -8.16
N VAL A 293 -12.33 -11.56 -8.29
CA VAL A 293 -12.00 -10.62 -7.20
C VAL A 293 -13.21 -9.76 -6.83
N ILE A 294 -13.91 -9.19 -7.81
CA ILE A 294 -15.09 -8.36 -7.56
C ILE A 294 -16.17 -9.15 -6.83
N ILE A 295 -16.41 -10.41 -7.23
CA ILE A 295 -17.36 -11.30 -6.53
C ILE A 295 -16.93 -11.53 -5.08
N GLY A 296 -15.65 -11.77 -4.83
CA GLY A 296 -15.10 -11.91 -3.47
C GLY A 296 -15.33 -10.67 -2.61
N ILE A 297 -15.11 -9.48 -3.15
CA ILE A 297 -15.36 -8.20 -2.45
C ILE A 297 -16.84 -8.05 -2.11
N LEU A 298 -17.73 -8.35 -3.05
CA LEU A 298 -19.19 -8.30 -2.81
C LEU A 298 -19.64 -9.31 -1.75
N LEU A 299 -19.06 -10.52 -1.76
CA LEU A 299 -19.36 -11.53 -0.72
C LEU A 299 -18.85 -11.09 0.65
N LEU A 300 -17.69 -10.43 0.75
CA LEU A 300 -17.23 -9.85 2.01
C LEU A 300 -18.17 -8.77 2.53
N ALA A 301 -18.62 -7.86 1.65
CA ALA A 301 -19.56 -6.83 2.04
C ALA A 301 -20.88 -7.42 2.58
N VAL A 302 -21.40 -8.49 1.95
CA VAL A 302 -22.63 -9.16 2.40
C VAL A 302 -22.41 -9.95 3.70
N SER A 303 -21.23 -10.52 3.90
CA SER A 303 -20.93 -11.33 5.11
C SER A 303 -20.95 -10.52 6.41
N GLU A 304 -20.88 -9.20 6.32
CA GLU A 304 -20.97 -8.29 7.46
C GLU A 304 -22.39 -7.86 7.81
N GLU A 305 -23.34 -8.11 6.91
CA GLU A 305 -24.76 -7.80 7.15
C GLU A 305 -25.54 -9.00 7.69
N LEU A 306 -24.94 -10.21 7.71
CA LEU A 306 -25.53 -11.46 8.16
C LEU A 306 -25.09 -11.85 9.57
#